data_efc04a54d1b6ddb6b07dc8a0da68a08e
#
_entry.id   efc04a54d1b6ddb6b07dc8a0da68a08e
#
_cell.length_a   1.000
_cell.length_b   1.000
_cell.length_c   1.000
_cell.angle_alpha   90.00
_cell.angle_beta   90.00
_cell.angle_gamma   90.00
#
_symmetry.space_group_name_H-M   'P 1'
#
loop_
_entity.id
_entity.type
_entity.pdbx_description
1 polymer ?
#
loop_
_entity_poly.entity_id
_entity_poly.type
_entity_poly.pdbx_seq_one_letter_code
_entity_poly.pdbx_strand_id
1 'polypeptide(L)'
;CDFIIASSHLCNRKDPYYPPFYEGRSDTQAYREYFSSILDNLKAFDNFDVYGHLDYVIRYGKTKDENYRYSDYSDILDKILETLIEREKGIEINTGAISYGLKELNPCTDILKKYRALGGEIVTAGSDAHEPSAIARGFSRVAEILTDCGFRYYATFEKRTPEFHRI
;
A
#
# COMPACT_ATOMS: atom_id res chain seq x y z
N CYS A 1 19.66 8.37 5.80
CA CYS A 1 18.81 8.57 4.63
C CYS A 1 17.65 9.52 4.97
N ASP A 2 17.10 10.16 3.97
CA ASP A 2 16.06 11.18 4.15
C ASP A 2 14.65 10.59 4.18
N PHE A 3 14.51 9.36 3.70
CA PHE A 3 13.22 8.68 3.58
C PHE A 3 13.38 7.16 3.58
N ILE A 4 12.50 6.45 4.29
CA ILE A 4 12.47 4.99 4.35
C ILE A 4 11.04 4.50 4.07
N ILE A 5 10.89 3.65 3.06
CA ILE A 5 9.66 2.93 2.77
C ILE A 5 9.80 1.50 3.33
N ALA A 6 8.88 1.10 4.21
CA ALA A 6 8.72 -0.30 4.57
C ALA A 6 7.76 -0.99 3.61
N SER A 7 8.04 -2.23 3.24
CA SER A 7 7.17 -3.01 2.36
C SER A 7 7.21 -4.49 2.73
N SER A 8 6.09 -5.18 2.56
CA SER A 8 6.05 -6.64 2.70
C SER A 8 6.12 -7.30 1.34
N HIS A 9 7.22 -7.99 1.05
CA HIS A 9 7.40 -8.81 -0.14
C HIS A 9 7.40 -10.31 0.20
N LEU A 10 7.57 -10.65 1.47
CA LEU A 10 7.51 -12.02 1.97
C LEU A 10 6.42 -12.14 3.03
N CYS A 11 5.67 -13.22 2.97
CA CYS A 11 4.70 -13.63 3.99
C CYS A 11 5.03 -15.06 4.42
N ASN A 12 5.37 -15.27 5.70
CA ASN A 12 5.76 -16.57 6.24
C ASN A 12 6.86 -17.27 5.42
N ARG A 13 7.90 -16.51 5.01
CA ARG A 13 9.04 -16.95 4.18
C ARG A 13 8.66 -17.37 2.76
N LYS A 14 7.45 -17.09 2.30
CA LYS A 14 7.00 -17.30 0.93
C LYS A 14 6.78 -15.95 0.26
N ASP A 15 7.20 -15.85 -0.99
CA ASP A 15 6.99 -14.65 -1.79
C ASP A 15 5.68 -14.78 -2.56
N PRO A 16 4.71 -13.85 -2.40
CA PRO A 16 3.48 -13.81 -3.19
C PRO A 16 3.68 -13.73 -4.69
N TYR A 17 4.84 -13.32 -5.17
CA TYR A 17 5.20 -13.35 -6.59
C TYR A 17 5.15 -14.76 -7.18
N TYR A 18 5.43 -15.80 -6.38
CA TYR A 18 5.53 -17.17 -6.85
C TYR A 18 4.25 -17.98 -6.59
N PRO A 19 3.81 -18.84 -7.56
CA PRO A 19 2.61 -19.66 -7.42
C PRO A 19 2.51 -20.50 -6.15
N PRO A 20 3.61 -21.06 -5.57
CA PRO A 20 3.53 -21.82 -4.34
C PRO A 20 2.95 -21.07 -3.13
N PHE A 21 2.92 -19.72 -3.18
CA PHE A 21 2.24 -18.93 -2.15
C PHE A 21 0.73 -19.18 -2.14
N TYR A 22 0.12 -19.49 -3.29
CA TYR A 22 -1.34 -19.68 -3.47
C TYR A 22 -1.76 -21.16 -3.51
N GLU A 23 -0.83 -22.11 -3.40
CA GLU A 23 -1.16 -23.53 -3.47
C GLU A 23 -2.05 -23.97 -2.31
N GLY A 24 -3.12 -24.73 -2.62
CA GLY A 24 -4.03 -25.30 -1.62
C GLY A 24 -4.96 -24.30 -0.94
N ARG A 25 -5.02 -23.04 -1.40
CA ARG A 25 -5.87 -21.99 -0.80
C ARG A 25 -6.50 -21.06 -1.83
N SER A 26 -7.56 -20.37 -1.43
CA SER A 26 -8.16 -19.30 -2.22
C SER A 26 -7.33 -18.01 -2.14
N ASP A 27 -7.52 -17.09 -3.10
CA ASP A 27 -6.93 -15.77 -3.04
C ASP A 27 -7.34 -15.04 -1.75
N THR A 28 -8.59 -15.16 -1.32
CA THR A 28 -9.08 -14.57 -0.07
C THR A 28 -8.28 -15.03 1.15
N GLN A 29 -7.98 -16.34 1.24
CA GLN A 29 -7.16 -16.87 2.33
C GLN A 29 -5.72 -16.38 2.25
N ALA A 30 -5.14 -16.34 1.03
CA ALA A 30 -3.79 -15.86 0.79
C ALA A 30 -3.63 -14.37 1.14
N TYR A 31 -4.59 -13.54 0.71
CA TYR A 31 -4.59 -12.10 1.00
C TYR A 31 -4.73 -11.82 2.50
N ARG A 32 -5.62 -12.54 3.19
CA ARG A 32 -5.78 -12.38 4.64
C ARG A 32 -4.51 -12.75 5.40
N GLU A 33 -3.83 -13.83 5.02
CA GLU A 33 -2.55 -14.21 5.63
C GLU A 33 -1.48 -13.13 5.39
N TYR A 34 -1.43 -12.57 4.19
CA TYR A 34 -0.52 -11.48 3.86
C TYR A 34 -0.78 -10.24 4.73
N PHE A 35 -2.04 -9.79 4.86
CA PHE A 35 -2.38 -8.67 5.75
C PHE A 35 -2.06 -8.97 7.22
N SER A 36 -2.25 -10.21 7.68
CA SER A 36 -1.83 -10.62 9.03
C SER A 36 -0.33 -10.47 9.22
N SER A 37 0.47 -10.82 8.21
CA SER A 37 1.92 -10.68 8.27
C SER A 37 2.37 -9.21 8.32
N ILE A 38 1.62 -8.29 7.71
CA ILE A 38 1.88 -6.85 7.83
C ILE A 38 1.74 -6.40 9.29
N LEU A 39 0.66 -6.80 9.98
CA LEU A 39 0.50 -6.48 11.41
C LEU A 39 1.65 -7.00 12.27
N ASP A 40 2.14 -8.20 11.98
CA ASP A 40 3.26 -8.76 12.73
C ASP A 40 4.57 -8.03 12.42
N ASN A 41 4.78 -7.62 11.16
CA ASN A 41 5.91 -6.78 10.78
C ASN A 41 5.85 -5.41 11.48
N LEU A 42 4.68 -4.78 11.55
CA LEU A 42 4.49 -3.51 12.24
C LEU A 42 4.77 -3.62 13.74
N LYS A 43 4.46 -4.74 14.40
CA LYS A 43 4.83 -4.98 15.79
C LYS A 43 6.34 -5.10 16.01
N ALA A 44 7.02 -5.70 15.03
CA ALA A 44 8.44 -6.01 15.13
C ALA A 44 9.37 -4.86 14.73
N PHE A 45 8.91 -3.92 13.89
CA PHE A 45 9.75 -2.89 13.30
C PHE A 45 8.96 -1.60 13.05
N ASP A 46 9.54 -0.46 13.44
CA ASP A 46 8.92 0.87 13.30
C ASP A 46 9.85 1.94 12.70
N ASN A 47 11.09 1.59 12.35
CA ASN A 47 12.04 2.55 11.81
C ASN A 47 11.87 2.77 10.30
N PHE A 48 10.71 3.28 9.91
CA PHE A 48 10.37 3.69 8.55
C PHE A 48 9.44 4.91 8.58
N ASP A 49 9.14 5.50 7.43
CA ASP A 49 8.31 6.71 7.33
C ASP A 49 6.94 6.40 6.71
N VAL A 50 6.89 5.59 5.67
CA VAL A 50 5.64 5.17 5.04
C VAL A 50 5.65 3.67 4.76
N TYR A 51 4.44 3.08 4.67
CA TYR A 51 4.25 1.71 4.22
C TYR A 51 3.91 1.69 2.73
N GLY A 52 4.77 1.04 1.94
CA GLY A 52 4.64 0.96 0.49
C GLY A 52 3.59 -0.05 0.05
N HIS A 53 2.94 0.21 -1.08
CA HIS A 53 1.99 -0.67 -1.81
C HIS A 53 1.28 -1.71 -0.92
N LEU A 54 0.54 -1.24 0.10
CA LEU A 54 0.05 -2.03 1.24
C LEU A 54 -0.68 -3.32 0.83
N ASP A 55 -1.42 -3.31 -0.26
CA ASP A 55 -2.13 -4.47 -0.81
C ASP A 55 -1.39 -5.15 -1.99
N TYR A 56 -0.06 -5.10 -1.99
CA TYR A 56 0.84 -5.69 -3.01
C TYR A 56 0.46 -7.12 -3.44
N VAL A 57 -0.02 -7.94 -2.50
CA VAL A 57 -0.36 -9.34 -2.74
C VAL A 57 -1.38 -9.54 -3.87
N ILE A 58 -2.26 -8.55 -4.12
CA ILE A 58 -3.30 -8.67 -5.15
C ILE A 58 -2.73 -8.69 -6.58
N ARG A 59 -1.49 -8.22 -6.77
CA ARG A 59 -0.80 -8.24 -8.08
C ARG A 59 -0.67 -9.63 -8.66
N TYR A 60 -0.62 -10.66 -7.81
CA TYR A 60 -0.21 -12.03 -8.16
C TYR A 60 -1.26 -13.10 -7.87
N GLY A 61 -2.37 -12.74 -7.22
CA GLY A 61 -3.48 -13.67 -7.01
C GLY A 61 -4.09 -14.14 -8.34
N LYS A 62 -4.74 -15.30 -8.34
CA LYS A 62 -5.37 -15.88 -9.54
C LYS A 62 -6.44 -14.98 -10.14
N THR A 63 -7.20 -14.30 -9.29
CA THR A 63 -8.27 -13.37 -9.67
C THR A 63 -7.85 -11.92 -9.53
N LYS A 64 -6.64 -11.67 -9.03
CA LYS A 64 -6.12 -10.33 -8.76
C LYS A 64 -7.14 -9.47 -8.01
N ASP A 65 -7.47 -8.30 -8.57
CA ASP A 65 -8.44 -7.36 -8.02
C ASP A 65 -9.89 -7.58 -8.46
N GLU A 66 -10.18 -8.63 -9.27
CA GLU A 66 -11.56 -8.90 -9.74
C GLU A 66 -12.53 -9.16 -8.58
N ASN A 67 -12.08 -9.96 -7.62
CA ASN A 67 -12.86 -10.33 -6.43
C ASN A 67 -12.30 -9.75 -5.14
N TYR A 68 -11.36 -8.80 -5.24
CA TYR A 68 -10.80 -8.12 -4.08
C TYR A 68 -11.73 -7.01 -3.64
N ARG A 69 -12.11 -7.04 -2.36
CA ARG A 69 -12.90 -5.98 -1.73
C ARG A 69 -12.32 -5.67 -0.37
N TYR A 70 -12.09 -4.39 -0.10
CA TYR A 70 -11.67 -3.92 1.21
C TYR A 70 -12.53 -4.48 2.35
N SER A 71 -13.86 -4.54 2.16
CA SER A 71 -14.81 -5.03 3.16
C SER A 71 -14.52 -6.45 3.67
N ASP A 72 -13.92 -7.31 2.84
CA ASP A 72 -13.62 -8.69 3.20
C ASP A 72 -12.42 -8.82 4.16
N TYR A 73 -11.69 -7.73 4.32
CA TYR A 73 -10.46 -7.63 5.13
C TYR A 73 -10.46 -6.42 6.06
N SER A 74 -11.59 -5.69 6.19
CA SER A 74 -11.65 -4.45 6.95
C SER A 74 -11.24 -4.63 8.42
N ASP A 75 -11.56 -5.77 9.02
CA ASP A 75 -11.17 -6.12 10.39
C ASP A 75 -9.66 -6.14 10.64
N ILE A 76 -8.87 -6.40 9.61
CA ILE A 76 -7.41 -6.44 9.69
C ILE A 76 -6.78 -5.19 9.07
N LEU A 77 -7.31 -4.71 7.95
CA LEU A 77 -6.83 -3.51 7.30
C LEU A 77 -7.01 -2.28 8.20
N ASP A 78 -8.14 -2.16 8.90
CA ASP A 78 -8.36 -1.07 9.84
C ASP A 78 -7.29 -1.03 10.93
N LYS A 79 -6.95 -2.19 11.51
CA LYS A 79 -5.88 -2.29 12.52
C LYS A 79 -4.50 -1.91 11.97
N ILE A 80 -4.22 -2.25 10.71
CA ILE A 80 -2.97 -1.83 10.06
C ILE A 80 -2.95 -0.30 9.95
N LEU A 81 -4.02 0.29 9.43
CA LEU A 81 -4.12 1.74 9.22
C LEU A 81 -4.09 2.51 10.54
N GLU A 82 -4.84 2.05 11.56
CA GLU A 82 -4.81 2.61 12.91
C GLU A 82 -3.40 2.56 13.51
N THR A 83 -2.71 1.40 13.40
CA THR A 83 -1.33 1.25 13.88
C THR A 83 -0.35 2.20 13.18
N LEU A 84 -0.49 2.39 11.87
CA LEU A 84 0.34 3.33 11.11
C LEU A 84 0.09 4.77 11.58
N ILE A 85 -1.17 5.18 11.73
CA ILE A 85 -1.55 6.52 12.18
C ILE A 85 -1.07 6.80 13.61
N GLU A 86 -1.30 5.86 14.55
CA GLU A 86 -0.84 5.97 15.94
C GLU A 86 0.68 6.14 16.07
N ARG A 87 1.43 5.61 15.10
CA ARG A 87 2.89 5.72 15.02
C ARG A 87 3.39 6.86 14.13
N GLU A 88 2.50 7.73 13.70
CA GLU A 88 2.82 8.84 12.79
C GLU A 88 3.49 8.37 11.47
N LYS A 89 3.09 7.18 10.97
CA LYS A 89 3.56 6.63 9.70
C LYS A 89 2.55 6.90 8.60
N GLY A 90 3.09 7.15 7.40
CA GLY A 90 2.28 7.32 6.20
C GLY A 90 2.04 6.03 5.43
N ILE A 91 1.35 6.19 4.32
CA ILE A 91 1.18 5.17 3.29
C ILE A 91 1.64 5.71 1.94
N GLU A 92 2.04 4.79 1.06
CA GLU A 92 2.37 5.14 -0.32
C GLU A 92 1.18 4.82 -1.24
N ILE A 93 0.81 5.75 -2.12
CA ILE A 93 0.04 5.42 -3.33
C ILE A 93 1.02 5.04 -4.44
N ASN A 94 0.97 3.77 -4.86
CA ASN A 94 1.96 3.17 -5.75
C ASN A 94 1.34 2.91 -7.13
N THR A 95 1.89 3.55 -8.16
CA THR A 95 1.38 3.45 -9.52
C THR A 95 1.93 2.23 -10.28
N GLY A 96 2.86 1.48 -9.71
CA GLY A 96 3.38 0.23 -10.27
C GLY A 96 2.29 -0.79 -10.58
N ALA A 97 1.17 -0.76 -9.86
CA ALA A 97 -0.02 -1.57 -10.10
C ALA A 97 -0.46 -1.60 -11.59
N ILE A 98 -0.29 -0.49 -12.29
CA ILE A 98 -0.62 -0.37 -13.73
C ILE A 98 0.12 -1.42 -14.57
N SER A 99 1.38 -1.69 -14.25
CA SER A 99 2.22 -2.66 -14.96
C SER A 99 1.75 -4.12 -14.75
N TYR A 100 0.98 -4.36 -13.69
CA TYR A 100 0.39 -5.67 -13.38
C TYR A 100 -1.03 -5.84 -13.91
N GLY A 101 -1.59 -4.81 -14.58
CA GLY A 101 -2.93 -4.85 -15.16
C GLY A 101 -4.04 -4.76 -14.14
N LEU A 102 -3.78 -4.19 -12.96
CA LEU A 102 -4.81 -3.93 -11.95
C LEU A 102 -5.69 -2.74 -12.39
N LYS A 103 -6.95 -2.75 -11.97
CA LYS A 103 -7.91 -1.66 -12.23
C LYS A 103 -7.58 -0.41 -11.41
N GLU A 104 -7.11 -0.63 -10.17
CA GLU A 104 -6.75 0.42 -9.22
C GLU A 104 -5.24 0.43 -8.94
N LEU A 105 -4.78 1.47 -8.27
CA LEU A 105 -3.41 1.56 -7.76
C LEU A 105 -3.26 0.76 -6.45
N ASN A 106 -2.06 0.62 -5.95
CA ASN A 106 -1.81 0.03 -4.63
C ASN A 106 -1.51 1.15 -3.58
N PRO A 107 -2.23 1.22 -2.48
CA PRO A 107 -3.42 0.43 -2.19
C PRO A 107 -4.64 0.91 -2.98
N CYS A 108 -5.69 0.05 -2.99
CA CYS A 108 -6.96 0.40 -3.63
C CYS A 108 -7.60 1.64 -2.98
N THR A 109 -8.49 2.27 -3.74
CA THR A 109 -9.16 3.54 -3.35
C THR A 109 -9.88 3.45 -2.00
N ASP A 110 -10.49 2.32 -1.67
CA ASP A 110 -11.20 2.14 -0.39
C ASP A 110 -10.25 2.17 0.80
N ILE A 111 -9.03 1.64 0.68
CA ILE A 111 -8.00 1.73 1.72
C ILE A 111 -7.57 3.19 1.89
N LEU A 112 -7.33 3.93 0.81
CA LEU A 112 -6.98 5.34 0.86
C LEU A 112 -8.06 6.19 1.56
N LYS A 113 -9.34 5.98 1.20
CA LYS A 113 -10.49 6.65 1.83
C LYS A 113 -10.57 6.33 3.32
N LYS A 114 -10.37 5.07 3.67
CA LYS A 114 -10.41 4.66 5.08
C LYS A 114 -9.25 5.25 5.88
N TYR A 115 -8.03 5.23 5.34
CA TYR A 115 -6.88 5.87 5.99
C TYR A 115 -7.15 7.36 6.26
N ARG A 116 -7.69 8.07 5.26
CA ARG A 116 -8.07 9.49 5.42
C ARG A 116 -9.19 9.68 6.45
N ALA A 117 -10.20 8.82 6.46
CA ALA A 117 -11.32 8.87 7.41
C ALA A 117 -10.89 8.63 8.85
N LEU A 118 -9.86 7.80 9.08
CA LEU A 118 -9.26 7.55 10.39
C LEU A 118 -8.34 8.69 10.86
N GLY A 119 -8.12 9.73 10.04
CA GLY A 119 -7.27 10.86 10.36
C GLY A 119 -5.86 10.79 9.78
N GLY A 120 -5.57 9.80 8.93
CA GLY A 120 -4.28 9.71 8.25
C GLY A 120 -4.09 10.86 7.26
N GLU A 121 -2.90 11.47 7.27
CA GLU A 121 -2.59 12.64 6.43
C GLU A 121 -1.33 12.43 5.58
N ILE A 122 -0.41 11.57 6.02
CA ILE A 122 0.87 11.35 5.33
C ILE A 122 0.65 10.34 4.20
N VAL A 123 0.61 10.83 2.97
CA VAL A 123 0.55 10.00 1.77
C VAL A 123 1.62 10.43 0.78
N THR A 124 2.42 9.49 0.31
CA THR A 124 3.44 9.70 -0.72
C THR A 124 3.05 9.03 -2.02
N ALA A 125 3.65 9.42 -3.14
CA ALA A 125 3.44 8.77 -4.44
C ALA A 125 4.73 8.06 -4.89
N GLY A 126 4.60 6.81 -5.32
CA GLY A 126 5.69 6.02 -5.87
C GLY A 126 5.32 5.34 -7.18
N SER A 127 6.27 5.17 -8.09
CA SER A 127 6.07 4.44 -9.34
C SER A 127 6.57 3.00 -9.31
N ASP A 128 7.32 2.62 -8.27
CA ASP A 128 7.93 1.29 -8.14
C ASP A 128 8.71 0.89 -9.40
N ALA A 129 9.44 1.88 -9.95
CA ALA A 129 10.11 1.76 -11.23
C ALA A 129 11.36 0.88 -11.11
N HIS A 130 11.43 -0.18 -11.91
CA HIS A 130 12.57 -1.07 -12.04
C HIS A 130 13.38 -0.81 -13.32
N GLU A 131 12.93 0.14 -14.14
CA GLU A 131 13.58 0.61 -15.35
C GLU A 131 13.36 2.12 -15.52
N PRO A 132 14.27 2.85 -16.20
CA PRO A 132 14.14 4.31 -16.34
C PRO A 132 12.84 4.77 -17.01
N SER A 133 12.31 3.98 -17.96
CA SER A 133 11.06 4.27 -18.70
C SER A 133 9.80 4.18 -17.81
N ALA A 134 9.90 3.57 -16.64
CA ALA A 134 8.79 3.41 -15.70
C ALA A 134 8.76 4.52 -14.62
N ILE A 135 9.78 5.37 -14.53
CA ILE A 135 9.82 6.46 -13.55
C ILE A 135 8.63 7.39 -13.76
N ALA A 136 7.90 7.66 -12.67
CA ALA A 136 6.70 8.49 -12.63
C ALA A 136 5.55 8.01 -13.56
N ARG A 137 5.57 6.77 -14.06
CA ARG A 137 4.47 6.21 -14.85
C ARG A 137 3.19 6.26 -14.04
N GLY A 138 2.14 6.87 -14.61
CA GLY A 138 0.82 6.96 -13.97
C GLY A 138 0.68 8.06 -12.91
N PHE A 139 1.68 8.88 -12.66
CA PHE A 139 1.60 10.00 -11.69
C PHE A 139 0.52 11.02 -12.03
N SER A 140 0.16 11.17 -13.31
CA SER A 140 -0.96 12.04 -13.73
C SER A 140 -2.32 11.64 -13.12
N ARG A 141 -2.48 10.40 -12.66
CA ARG A 141 -3.71 9.91 -12.01
C ARG A 141 -3.72 10.14 -10.49
N VAL A 142 -2.55 10.34 -9.89
CA VAL A 142 -2.41 10.36 -8.42
C VAL A 142 -3.17 11.53 -7.81
N ALA A 143 -3.04 12.73 -8.37
CA ALA A 143 -3.70 13.93 -7.83
C ALA A 143 -5.23 13.79 -7.80
N GLU A 144 -5.83 13.29 -8.88
CA GLU A 144 -7.25 13.04 -8.98
C GLU A 144 -7.72 12.01 -7.93
N ILE A 145 -7.04 10.85 -7.87
CA ILE A 145 -7.37 9.78 -6.92
C ILE A 145 -7.27 10.27 -5.47
N LEU A 146 -6.21 10.98 -5.11
CA LEU A 146 -6.02 11.51 -3.76
C LEU A 146 -7.09 12.54 -3.42
N THR A 147 -7.46 13.42 -4.36
CA THR A 147 -8.53 14.40 -4.18
C THR A 147 -9.87 13.70 -3.95
N ASP A 148 -10.20 12.68 -4.73
CA ASP A 148 -11.43 11.89 -4.60
C ASP A 148 -11.47 11.08 -3.28
N CYS A 149 -10.32 10.76 -2.73
CA CYS A 149 -10.18 10.16 -1.39
C CYS A 149 -10.22 11.17 -0.24
N GLY A 150 -10.33 12.48 -0.53
CA GLY A 150 -10.42 13.55 0.48
C GLY A 150 -9.09 14.09 0.98
N PHE A 151 -7.98 13.78 0.31
CA PHE A 151 -6.70 14.41 0.60
C PHE A 151 -6.62 15.80 -0.05
N ARG A 152 -5.93 16.70 0.62
CA ARG A 152 -5.62 18.06 0.12
C ARG A 152 -4.13 18.24 -0.14
N TYR A 153 -3.33 17.35 0.38
CA TYR A 153 -1.88 17.39 0.34
C TYR A 153 -1.34 15.98 0.10
N TYR A 154 -0.17 15.91 -0.53
CA TYR A 154 0.71 14.75 -0.50
C TYR A 154 1.99 15.12 0.22
N ALA A 155 2.80 14.15 0.65
CA ALA A 155 4.04 14.38 1.38
C ALA A 155 5.27 13.98 0.56
N THR A 156 6.34 14.75 0.74
CA THR A 156 7.72 14.34 0.49
C THR A 156 8.48 14.34 1.81
N PHE A 157 9.72 13.84 1.83
CA PHE A 157 10.49 13.76 3.06
C PHE A 157 11.87 14.36 2.90
N GLU A 158 12.31 15.15 3.89
CA GLU A 158 13.68 15.57 4.09
C GLU A 158 14.11 15.23 5.53
N LYS A 159 15.24 14.53 5.68
CA LYS A 159 15.78 14.11 7.00
C LYS A 159 14.74 13.41 7.89
N ARG A 160 13.93 12.54 7.29
CA ARG A 160 12.87 11.78 7.95
C ARG A 160 11.69 12.63 8.44
N THR A 161 11.57 13.88 7.98
CA THR A 161 10.46 14.78 8.31
C THR A 161 9.57 14.97 7.10
N PRO A 162 8.24 14.79 7.22
CA PRO A 162 7.33 14.99 6.11
C PRO A 162 7.16 16.49 5.79
N GLU A 163 7.22 16.81 4.51
CA GLU A 163 6.87 18.12 3.95
C GLU A 163 5.60 17.98 3.12
N PHE A 164 4.58 18.78 3.43
CA PHE A 164 3.29 18.69 2.77
C PHE A 164 3.18 19.65 1.59
N HIS A 165 2.77 19.12 0.44
CA HIS A 165 2.56 19.86 -0.79
C HIS A 165 1.10 19.78 -1.18
N ARG A 166 0.51 20.91 -1.55
CA ARG A 166 -0.88 20.95 -1.99
C ARG A 166 -1.07 20.22 -3.32
N ILE A 167 -2.13 19.40 -3.40
CA ILE A 167 -2.58 18.74 -4.62
C ILE A 167 -3.18 19.74 -5.58
#